data_d938bad9da238872e4742dd0ddf06b3c
#
_entry.id   d938bad9da238872e4742dd0ddf06b3c
#
_cell.length_a   1.000
_cell.length_b   1.000
_cell.length_c   1.000
_cell.angle_alpha   90.00
_cell.angle_beta   90.00
_cell.angle_gamma   90.00
#
_symmetry.space_group_name_H-M   'P 1'
#
loop_
_entity.id
_entity.type
_entity.pdbx_description
1 polymer ?
#
loop_
_entity_poly.entity_id
_entity_poly.type
_entity_poly.pdbx_seq_one_letter_code
_entity_poly.pdbx_strand_id
1 'polypeptide(L)'
;MEIDDVESLNRFISEAGETPAIIFKHSNTCGISARVYREISQVTRPVGIITVQRARDVSDEIARRFEIQHETPQALIVCGDKVLWSASHYAVKAQAVEEALESVSRGQ
;
A
#
# COMPACT_ATOMS: atom_id res chain seq x y z
N MET A 1 0.49 -10.34 -1.51
CA MET A 1 0.06 -10.97 -0.24
C MET A 1 -1.20 -10.27 0.26
N GLU A 2 -2.24 -11.03 0.48
CA GLU A 2 -3.50 -10.47 0.97
C GLU A 2 -3.42 -10.24 2.48
N ILE A 3 -3.83 -9.06 2.94
CA ILE A 3 -3.87 -8.72 4.36
C ILE A 3 -5.33 -8.58 4.77
N ASP A 4 -5.80 -9.47 5.64
CA ASP A 4 -7.21 -9.56 6.00
C ASP A 4 -7.55 -9.03 7.39
N ASP A 5 -6.55 -8.81 8.24
CA ASP A 5 -6.78 -8.30 9.60
C ASP A 5 -5.61 -7.43 10.04
N VAL A 6 -5.82 -6.71 11.15
CA VAL A 6 -4.83 -5.77 11.67
C VAL A 6 -3.57 -6.49 12.14
N GLU A 7 -3.71 -7.70 12.67
CA GLU A 7 -2.56 -8.48 13.10
C GLU A 7 -1.65 -8.82 11.92
N SER A 8 -2.23 -9.21 10.80
CA SER A 8 -1.47 -9.50 9.58
C SER A 8 -0.80 -8.25 9.04
N LEU A 9 -1.47 -7.10 9.13
CA LEU A 9 -0.88 -5.82 8.74
C LEU A 9 0.35 -5.52 9.60
N ASN A 10 0.22 -5.68 10.91
CA ASN A 10 1.33 -5.45 11.84
C ASN A 10 2.50 -6.36 11.51
N ARG A 11 2.22 -7.63 11.24
CA ARG A 11 3.26 -8.60 10.90
C ARG A 11 3.97 -8.24 9.60
N PHE A 12 3.20 -7.84 8.59
CA PHE A 12 3.75 -7.47 7.29
C PHE A 12 4.73 -6.29 7.44
N ILE A 13 4.32 -5.26 8.18
CA ILE A 13 5.16 -4.08 8.39
C ILE A 13 6.37 -4.43 9.26
N SER A 14 6.17 -5.23 10.31
CA SER A 14 7.22 -5.61 11.22
C SER A 14 8.29 -6.46 10.54
N GLU A 15 7.88 -7.37 9.68
CA GLU A 15 8.82 -8.24 8.95
C GLU A 15 9.65 -7.47 7.95
N ALA A 16 9.14 -6.37 7.44
CA ALA A 16 9.91 -5.50 6.55
C ALA A 16 11.04 -4.78 7.29
N GLY A 17 10.87 -4.56 8.61
CA GLY A 17 11.88 -3.92 9.44
C GLY A 17 12.19 -2.51 8.96
N GLU A 18 13.45 -2.26 8.63
CA GLU A 18 13.87 -0.95 8.13
C GLU A 18 13.69 -0.82 6.62
N THR A 19 13.33 -1.91 5.94
CA THR A 19 13.05 -1.89 4.51
C THR A 19 11.66 -1.29 4.28
N PRO A 20 11.51 -0.34 3.35
CA PRO A 20 10.19 0.21 3.06
C PRO A 20 9.21 -0.88 2.61
N ALA A 21 8.00 -0.84 3.15
CA ALA A 21 6.94 -1.79 2.82
C ALA A 21 5.92 -1.13 1.91
N ILE A 22 5.44 -1.86 0.91
CA ILE A 22 4.44 -1.37 -0.03
C ILE A 22 3.08 -1.90 0.39
N ILE A 23 2.11 -1.00 0.54
CA ILE A 23 0.75 -1.34 0.89
C ILE A 23 -0.18 -0.82 -0.20
N PHE A 24 -1.09 -1.67 -0.67
CA PHE A 24 -2.04 -1.29 -1.70
C PHE A 24 -3.46 -1.54 -1.22
N LYS A 25 -4.28 -0.49 -1.18
CA LYS A 25 -5.70 -0.57 -0.83
C LYS A 25 -6.51 -0.68 -2.11
N HIS A 26 -7.24 -1.77 -2.23
CA HIS A 26 -7.94 -2.17 -3.44
C HIS A 26 -9.43 -2.32 -3.17
N SER A 27 -10.25 -1.88 -4.15
CA SER A 27 -11.69 -2.13 -4.12
C SER A 27 -12.04 -3.08 -5.26
N ASN A 28 -12.70 -4.19 -4.95
CA ASN A 28 -13.04 -5.19 -5.96
C ASN A 28 -14.30 -4.82 -6.76
N THR A 29 -14.92 -3.68 -6.45
CA THR A 29 -16.10 -3.20 -7.18
C THR A 29 -15.83 -1.96 -8.02
N CYS A 30 -14.60 -1.46 -8.02
CA CYS A 30 -14.22 -0.24 -8.73
C CYS A 30 -13.38 -0.58 -9.97
N GLY A 31 -13.83 -0.12 -11.14
CA GLY A 31 -13.11 -0.38 -12.39
C GLY A 31 -11.72 0.24 -12.42
N ILE A 32 -11.57 1.43 -11.82
CA ILE A 32 -10.26 2.09 -11.71
C ILE A 32 -9.33 1.23 -10.87
N SER A 33 -9.85 0.69 -9.77
CA SER A 33 -9.05 -0.13 -8.88
C SER A 33 -8.57 -1.41 -9.55
N ALA A 34 -9.40 -2.01 -10.42
CA ALA A 34 -9.01 -3.21 -11.16
C ALA A 34 -7.85 -2.92 -12.11
N ARG A 35 -7.89 -1.78 -12.78
CA ARG A 35 -6.82 -1.37 -13.69
C ARG A 35 -5.53 -1.11 -12.93
N VAL A 36 -5.63 -0.42 -11.80
CA VAL A 36 -4.48 -0.09 -10.97
C VAL A 36 -3.91 -1.35 -10.32
N TYR A 37 -4.76 -2.31 -9.98
CA TYR A 37 -4.30 -3.60 -9.46
C TYR A 37 -3.34 -4.27 -10.44
N ARG A 38 -3.65 -4.21 -11.74
CA ARG A 38 -2.76 -4.77 -12.75
C ARG A 38 -1.43 -4.04 -12.81
N GLU A 39 -1.44 -2.72 -12.59
CA GLU A 39 -0.21 -1.95 -12.50
C GLU A 39 0.63 -2.41 -11.31
N ILE A 40 -0.01 -2.51 -10.14
CA ILE A 40 0.72 -2.83 -8.92
C ILE A 40 1.28 -4.26 -8.95
N SER A 41 0.62 -5.16 -9.69
CA SER A 41 1.09 -6.55 -9.78
C SER A 41 2.39 -6.68 -10.58
N GLN A 42 2.81 -5.62 -11.28
CA GLN A 42 4.07 -5.60 -12.01
C GLN A 42 5.25 -5.19 -11.12
N VAL A 43 4.97 -4.73 -9.91
CA VAL A 43 6.02 -4.36 -8.97
C VAL A 43 6.72 -5.63 -8.50
N THR A 44 8.05 -5.61 -8.48
CA THR A 44 8.84 -6.80 -8.21
C THR A 44 9.00 -7.12 -6.73
N ARG A 45 8.66 -6.19 -5.85
CA ARG A 45 8.74 -6.40 -4.41
C ARG A 45 7.41 -6.89 -3.85
N PRO A 46 7.44 -7.53 -2.67
CA PRO A 46 6.18 -7.93 -2.02
C PRO A 46 5.30 -6.73 -1.74
N VAL A 47 4.01 -6.89 -2.03
CA VAL A 47 3.01 -5.84 -1.79
C VAL A 47 1.95 -6.41 -0.86
N GLY A 48 1.66 -5.70 0.23
CA GLY A 48 0.56 -6.04 1.12
C GLY A 48 -0.73 -5.48 0.54
N ILE A 49 -1.66 -6.34 0.19
CA ILE A 49 -2.90 -5.95 -0.49
C ILE A 49 -4.06 -6.01 0.48
N ILE A 50 -4.78 -4.90 0.61
CA ILE A 50 -5.99 -4.81 1.42
C ILE A 50 -7.17 -4.63 0.48
N THR A 51 -8.06 -5.60 0.42
CA THR A 51 -9.32 -5.48 -0.30
C THR A 51 -10.34 -4.90 0.66
N VAL A 52 -10.74 -3.64 0.44
CA VAL A 52 -11.51 -2.90 1.45
C VAL A 52 -12.85 -3.56 1.79
N GLN A 53 -13.48 -4.29 0.85
CA GLN A 53 -14.73 -4.97 1.12
C GLN A 53 -14.56 -6.14 2.09
N ARG A 54 -13.36 -6.71 2.17
CA ARG A 54 -13.07 -7.86 3.04
C ARG A 54 -12.43 -7.45 4.35
N ALA A 55 -11.70 -6.35 4.35
CA ALA A 55 -10.88 -5.95 5.48
C ALA A 55 -11.04 -4.45 5.75
N ARG A 56 -12.28 -4.04 6.03
CA ARG A 56 -12.58 -2.64 6.28
C ARG A 56 -11.85 -2.12 7.51
N ASP A 57 -11.73 -2.95 8.54
CA ASP A 57 -11.01 -2.59 9.76
C ASP A 57 -9.53 -2.31 9.47
N VAL A 58 -8.92 -3.06 8.57
CA VAL A 58 -7.53 -2.82 8.18
C VAL A 58 -7.41 -1.49 7.44
N SER A 59 -8.34 -1.23 6.53
CA SER A 59 -8.38 0.02 5.78
C SER A 59 -8.51 1.22 6.73
N ASP A 60 -9.40 1.11 7.73
CA ASP A 60 -9.60 2.16 8.73
C ASP A 60 -8.35 2.34 9.59
N GLU A 61 -7.70 1.25 9.96
CA GLU A 61 -6.49 1.30 10.76
C GLU A 61 -5.36 1.99 10.00
N ILE A 62 -5.24 1.76 8.70
CA ILE A 62 -4.23 2.41 7.87
C ILE A 62 -4.47 3.92 7.85
N ALA A 63 -5.72 4.34 7.65
CA ALA A 63 -6.04 5.76 7.64
C ALA A 63 -5.71 6.42 8.98
N ARG A 64 -6.03 5.74 10.08
CA ARG A 64 -5.78 6.26 11.43
C ARG A 64 -4.29 6.27 11.76
N ARG A 65 -3.61 5.12 11.52
CA ARG A 65 -2.22 4.95 11.92
C ARG A 65 -1.28 5.89 11.18
N PHE A 66 -1.53 6.07 9.88
CA PHE A 66 -0.65 6.88 9.04
C PHE A 66 -1.18 8.28 8.82
N GLU A 67 -2.32 8.62 9.44
CA GLU A 67 -2.94 9.95 9.34
C GLU A 67 -3.09 10.38 7.89
N ILE A 68 -3.65 9.48 7.08
CA ILE A 68 -3.82 9.70 5.66
C ILE A 68 -5.29 9.50 5.29
N GLN A 69 -5.80 10.34 4.40
CA GLN A 69 -7.19 10.24 3.97
C GLN A 69 -7.42 8.93 3.22
N HIS A 70 -8.51 8.25 3.57
CA HIS A 70 -8.90 7.01 2.90
C HIS A 70 -9.25 7.29 1.44
N GLU A 71 -8.64 6.54 0.53
CA GLU A 71 -8.98 6.55 -0.89
C GLU A 71 -8.78 5.15 -1.45
N THR A 72 -9.43 4.83 -2.55
CA THR A 72 -9.23 3.57 -3.27
C THR A 72 -9.33 3.82 -4.76
N PRO A 73 -8.40 3.30 -5.57
CA PRO A 73 -7.19 2.60 -5.14
C PRO A 73 -6.17 3.57 -4.53
N GLN A 74 -5.41 3.07 -3.57
CA GLN A 74 -4.39 3.89 -2.91
C GLN A 74 -3.18 3.02 -2.60
N ALA A 75 -2.00 3.53 -2.91
CA ALA A 75 -0.74 2.85 -2.61
C ALA A 75 0.07 3.69 -1.64
N LEU A 76 0.72 3.03 -0.69
CA LEU A 76 1.59 3.67 0.27
C LEU A 76 2.92 2.94 0.32
N ILE A 77 3.98 3.70 0.55
CA ILE A 77 5.27 3.14 0.93
C ILE A 77 5.51 3.61 2.36
N VAL A 78 5.64 2.67 3.28
CA VAL A 78 5.74 2.98 4.71
C VAL A 78 6.97 2.34 5.30
N CYS A 79 7.48 2.93 6.37
CA CYS A 79 8.54 2.36 7.17
C CYS A 79 8.16 2.55 8.63
N GLY A 80 7.89 1.44 9.32
CA GLY A 80 7.32 1.52 10.66
C GLY A 80 5.97 2.22 10.63
N ASP A 81 5.87 3.35 11.31
CA ASP A 81 4.63 4.13 11.36
C ASP A 81 4.71 5.40 10.50
N LYS A 82 5.71 5.49 9.63
CA LYS A 82 5.88 6.66 8.77
C LYS A 82 5.51 6.35 7.32
N VAL A 83 4.78 7.28 6.69
CA VAL A 83 4.50 7.23 5.27
C VAL A 83 5.62 7.96 4.55
N LEU A 84 6.31 7.25 3.66
CA LEU A 84 7.38 7.83 2.86
C LEU A 84 6.88 8.34 1.51
N TRP A 85 5.78 7.75 1.02
CA TRP A 85 5.19 8.11 -0.26
C TRP A 85 3.79 7.54 -0.34
N SER A 86 2.89 8.23 -1.04
CA SER A 86 1.55 7.71 -1.30
C SER A 86 1.02 8.27 -2.62
N ALA A 87 0.10 7.53 -3.22
CA ALA A 87 -0.58 7.95 -4.43
C ALA A 87 -1.95 7.31 -4.48
N SER A 88 -2.86 7.91 -5.24
CA SER A 88 -4.25 7.44 -5.34
C SER A 88 -4.69 7.41 -6.78
N HIS A 89 -5.67 6.55 -7.06
CA HIS A 89 -6.33 6.48 -8.35
C HIS A 89 -5.31 6.22 -9.48
N TYR A 90 -5.39 6.95 -10.57
CA TYR A 90 -4.53 6.71 -11.74
C TYR A 90 -3.06 7.07 -11.50
N ALA A 91 -2.74 7.75 -10.42
CA ALA A 91 -1.34 8.03 -10.08
C ALA A 91 -0.61 6.78 -9.57
N VAL A 92 -1.34 5.72 -9.22
CA VAL A 92 -0.73 4.47 -8.78
C VAL A 92 -0.30 3.67 -10.00
N LYS A 93 0.99 3.73 -10.31
CA LYS A 93 1.58 3.04 -11.46
C LYS A 93 2.84 2.31 -11.00
N ALA A 94 3.12 1.17 -11.64
CA ALA A 94 4.29 0.37 -11.30
C ALA A 94 5.57 1.21 -11.36
N GLN A 95 5.74 2.00 -12.41
CA GLN A 95 6.92 2.84 -12.56
C GLN A 95 7.02 3.87 -11.43
N ALA A 96 5.89 4.49 -11.07
CA ALA A 96 5.88 5.49 -10.00
C ALA A 96 6.29 4.87 -8.66
N VAL A 97 5.78 3.68 -8.37
CA VAL A 97 6.13 2.95 -7.14
C VAL A 97 7.62 2.61 -7.13
N GLU A 98 8.14 2.09 -8.23
CA GLU A 98 9.54 1.72 -8.31
C GLU A 98 10.46 2.94 -8.16
N GLU A 99 10.10 4.05 -8.79
CA GLU A 99 10.88 5.28 -8.67
C GLU A 99 10.83 5.82 -7.25
N ALA A 100 9.67 5.73 -6.59
CA ALA A 100 9.52 6.18 -5.22
C ALA A 100 10.36 5.31 -4.27
N LEU A 101 10.36 3.99 -4.47
CA LEU A 101 11.18 3.08 -3.68
C LEU A 101 12.65 3.43 -3.80
N GLU A 102 13.11 3.68 -5.01
CA GLU A 102 14.49 4.05 -5.26
C GLU A 102 14.84 5.36 -4.58
N SER A 103 13.94 6.33 -4.67
CA SER A 103 14.14 7.66 -4.07
C SER A 103 14.25 7.57 -2.55
N VAL A 104 13.33 6.85 -1.88
CA VAL A 104 13.35 6.75 -0.42
C VAL A 104 14.55 5.95 0.06
N SER A 105 15.01 4.97 -0.71
CA SER A 105 16.19 4.19 -0.37
C SER A 105 17.45 5.05 -0.42
N ARG A 106 17.52 5.97 -1.35
CA ARG A 106 18.68 6.86 -1.48
C ARG A 106 18.63 8.03 -0.49
N GLY A 107 17.44 8.42 -0.06
CA GLY A 107 17.28 9.55 0.84
C GLY A 107 17.60 9.24 2.29
N GLN A 108 17.96 8.00 2.57
CA GLN A 108 18.34 7.58 3.92
C GLN A 108 19.88 7.38 4.04
#